data_1e83d64c9e2f48e26c54fbed49b37d13
#
_entry.id   1e83d64c9e2f48e26c54fbed49b37d13
#
_cell.length_a   1.000
_cell.length_b   1.000
_cell.length_c   1.000
_cell.angle_alpha   90.00
_cell.angle_beta   90.00
_cell.angle_gamma   90.00
#
_symmetry.space_group_name_H-M   'P 1'
#
loop_
_entity.id
_entity.type
_entity.pdbx_description
1 polymer ?
#
loop_
_entity_poly.entity_id
_entity_poly.type
_entity_poly.pdbx_seq_one_letter_code
_entity_poly.pdbx_strand_id
1 'polypeptide(L)'
;MAKNKEKIMNCRLGTVGGEAVLEGIMMKGKDGTMGVAVRKEDGDIVVVKEKHVSIRKKYKFLNLPIIRGVVGMVESFILSYKVLNISAEVYGLEEDSEPSKFEKWLDKKFGKNIMDIVMGIALVLGLVLAMGLFVFLPSLITKGIEALVGSDLGLWKNVVEGIIKIAIFVAYLLLVSLMKDIRRTFQYHGAEHKSIFCYEAGEELTVENIKKFKRFHPRCGTSFLFVILILSILIYSLPFITWESVWMRMLIKLPMLPVIVGLGFEFIMFAGKHDNVVTRILSAPGLWMQRITTREPDDDQIGRAHV
;
A
#
# COMPACT_ATOMS: atom_id res chain seq x y z
N MET A 1 24.12 20.76 -21.57
CA MET A 1 23.91 19.88 -20.41
C MET A 1 22.44 19.90 -19.92
N ALA A 2 21.77 21.04 -19.72
CA ALA A 2 20.39 21.09 -19.23
C ALA A 2 19.37 20.33 -20.10
N LYS A 3 19.35 20.52 -21.43
CA LYS A 3 18.45 19.78 -22.35
C LYS A 3 18.63 18.26 -22.33
N ASN A 4 19.85 17.78 -22.06
CA ASN A 4 20.12 16.35 -21.98
C ASN A 4 19.61 15.76 -20.65
N LYS A 5 19.77 16.49 -19.54
CA LYS A 5 19.18 16.11 -18.23
C LYS A 5 17.64 16.08 -18.29
N GLU A 6 17.01 17.07 -18.89
CA GLU A 6 15.55 17.13 -19.07
C GLU A 6 15.04 15.96 -19.93
N LYS A 7 15.74 15.60 -20.99
CA LYS A 7 15.41 14.43 -21.82
C LYS A 7 15.56 13.10 -21.06
N ILE A 8 16.59 12.95 -20.23
CA ILE A 8 16.81 11.76 -19.39
C ILE A 8 15.73 11.67 -18.34
N MET A 9 15.41 12.76 -17.67
CA MET A 9 14.33 12.85 -16.66
C MET A 9 12.99 12.43 -17.28
N ASN A 10 12.64 12.94 -18.44
CA ASN A 10 11.39 12.58 -19.13
C ASN A 10 11.34 11.10 -19.57
N CYS A 11 12.49 10.48 -19.91
CA CYS A 11 12.57 9.06 -20.25
C CYS A 11 12.40 8.14 -19.04
N ARG A 12 12.87 8.53 -17.87
CA ARG A 12 12.92 7.70 -16.66
C ARG A 12 11.69 7.86 -15.77
N LEU A 13 10.95 8.96 -15.92
CA LEU A 13 9.80 9.27 -15.09
C LEU A 13 8.76 8.15 -15.14
N GLY A 14 8.45 7.57 -13.97
CA GLY A 14 7.45 6.52 -13.82
C GLY A 14 7.80 5.18 -14.47
N THR A 15 9.08 4.93 -14.76
CA THR A 15 9.53 3.66 -15.33
C THR A 15 9.93 2.64 -14.29
N VAL A 16 10.13 3.06 -13.06
CA VAL A 16 10.47 2.22 -11.91
C VAL A 16 9.44 2.44 -10.81
N GLY A 17 9.09 1.39 -10.13
CA GLY A 17 8.34 1.39 -8.88
C GLY A 17 9.00 0.44 -7.89
N GLY A 18 8.64 0.52 -6.63
CA GLY A 18 9.19 -0.32 -5.60
C GLY A 18 8.20 -0.66 -4.50
N GLU A 19 8.68 -1.43 -3.55
CA GLU A 19 7.96 -1.82 -2.34
C GLU A 19 8.98 -2.15 -1.24
N ALA A 20 8.77 -1.59 -0.04
CA ALA A 20 9.54 -1.96 1.13
C ALA A 20 9.07 -3.33 1.66
N VAL A 21 10.01 -4.21 1.91
CA VAL A 21 9.77 -5.55 2.48
C VAL A 21 10.52 -5.70 3.81
N LEU A 22 10.43 -6.88 4.42
CA LEU A 22 11.14 -7.17 5.65
C LEU A 22 12.66 -7.09 5.39
N GLU A 23 13.35 -6.21 6.13
CA GLU A 23 14.79 -5.96 6.03
C GLU A 23 15.30 -5.74 4.58
N GLY A 24 14.43 -5.18 3.71
CA GLY A 24 14.79 -5.03 2.31
C GLY A 24 13.86 -4.15 1.48
N ILE A 25 14.16 -4.14 0.17
CA ILE A 25 13.42 -3.37 -0.83
C ILE A 25 13.28 -4.21 -2.10
N MET A 26 12.09 -4.20 -2.68
CA MET A 26 11.86 -4.65 -4.05
C MET A 26 11.83 -3.44 -4.98
N MET A 27 12.55 -3.52 -6.09
CA MET A 27 12.48 -2.55 -7.19
C MET A 27 12.05 -3.26 -8.47
N LYS A 28 11.13 -2.65 -9.22
CA LYS A 28 10.55 -3.22 -10.44
C LYS A 28 10.62 -2.24 -11.59
N GLY A 29 11.21 -2.69 -12.69
CA GLY A 29 11.28 -1.94 -13.94
C GLY A 29 10.01 -2.07 -14.80
N LYS A 30 9.89 -1.20 -15.80
CA LYS A 30 8.76 -1.17 -16.75
C LYS A 30 8.64 -2.43 -17.60
N ASP A 31 9.74 -3.13 -17.85
CA ASP A 31 9.79 -4.41 -18.57
C ASP A 31 9.27 -5.59 -17.76
N GLY A 32 9.08 -5.39 -16.46
CA GLY A 32 8.65 -6.38 -15.49
C GLY A 32 9.79 -7.11 -14.79
N THR A 33 11.05 -6.78 -15.09
CA THR A 33 12.19 -7.24 -14.29
C THR A 33 12.11 -6.61 -12.91
N MET A 34 12.34 -7.40 -11.87
CA MET A 34 12.39 -6.93 -10.50
C MET A 34 13.57 -7.53 -9.75
N GLY A 35 14.13 -6.76 -8.84
CA GLY A 35 15.13 -7.16 -7.87
C GLY A 35 14.57 -7.02 -6.47
N VAL A 36 14.76 -8.02 -5.63
CA VAL A 36 14.43 -7.99 -4.20
C VAL A 36 15.74 -8.07 -3.44
N ALA A 37 16.16 -6.97 -2.84
CA ALA A 37 17.38 -6.89 -2.03
C ALA A 37 17.00 -6.98 -0.55
N VAL A 38 17.47 -8.02 0.13
CA VAL A 38 17.16 -8.32 1.54
C VAL A 38 18.45 -8.54 2.31
N ARG A 39 18.52 -8.03 3.53
CA ARG A 39 19.60 -8.30 4.49
C ARG A 39 19.26 -9.56 5.28
N LYS A 40 20.21 -10.47 5.36
CA LYS A 40 20.21 -11.59 6.30
C LYS A 40 20.55 -11.15 7.71
N GLU A 41 20.34 -12.01 8.68
CA GLU A 41 20.74 -11.78 10.08
C GLU A 41 22.26 -11.60 10.25
N ASP A 42 23.08 -12.30 9.46
CA ASP A 42 24.54 -12.18 9.42
C ASP A 42 25.05 -10.85 8.85
N GLY A 43 24.14 -10.03 8.27
CA GLY A 43 24.41 -8.73 7.70
C GLY A 43 24.66 -8.76 6.19
N ASP A 44 24.77 -9.93 5.56
CA ASP A 44 24.95 -10.08 4.11
C ASP A 44 23.69 -9.65 3.36
N ILE A 45 23.90 -9.08 2.16
CA ILE A 45 22.81 -8.66 1.26
C ILE A 45 22.64 -9.70 0.17
N VAL A 46 21.44 -10.24 0.08
CA VAL A 46 21.04 -11.15 -1.00
C VAL A 46 20.10 -10.43 -1.96
N VAL A 47 20.39 -10.54 -3.26
CA VAL A 47 19.55 -9.98 -4.31
C VAL A 47 18.92 -11.10 -5.12
N VAL A 48 17.60 -11.25 -4.98
CA VAL A 48 16.81 -12.19 -5.78
C VAL A 48 16.26 -11.47 -7.00
N LYS A 49 16.59 -11.97 -8.20
CA LYS A 49 16.08 -11.42 -9.46
C LYS A 49 14.90 -12.24 -9.95
N GLU A 50 13.81 -11.55 -10.23
CA GLU A 50 12.55 -12.14 -10.68
C GLU A 50 11.98 -11.38 -11.88
N LYS A 51 11.02 -11.98 -12.57
CA LYS A 51 10.28 -11.31 -13.64
C LYS A 51 8.78 -11.46 -13.43
N HIS A 52 8.09 -10.34 -13.39
CA HIS A 52 6.64 -10.29 -13.29
C HIS A 52 6.05 -9.55 -14.50
N VAL A 53 5.26 -10.25 -15.28
CA VAL A 53 4.57 -9.67 -16.45
C VAL A 53 3.09 -9.53 -16.12
N SER A 54 2.58 -8.29 -16.18
CA SER A 54 1.18 -8.01 -15.91
C SER A 54 0.26 -8.74 -16.88
N ILE A 55 -0.82 -9.34 -16.37
CA ILE A 55 -1.86 -10.01 -17.16
C ILE A 55 -2.55 -9.04 -18.14
N ARG A 56 -2.51 -7.73 -17.85
CA ARG A 56 -3.03 -6.66 -18.73
C ARG A 56 -2.29 -6.58 -20.06
N LYS A 57 -1.02 -7.05 -20.12
CA LYS A 57 -0.26 -7.16 -21.39
C LYS A 57 -0.82 -8.28 -22.26
N LYS A 58 -1.36 -9.37 -21.65
CA LYS A 58 -1.94 -10.51 -22.35
C LYS A 58 -3.36 -10.24 -22.83
N TYR A 59 -4.18 -9.60 -22.00
CA TYR A 59 -5.60 -9.36 -22.28
C TYR A 59 -5.89 -7.86 -22.33
N LYS A 60 -6.07 -7.31 -23.56
CA LYS A 60 -6.23 -5.85 -23.79
C LYS A 60 -7.43 -5.25 -23.06
N PHE A 61 -8.53 -6.01 -22.88
CA PHE A 61 -9.74 -5.51 -22.20
C PHE A 61 -9.48 -5.20 -20.72
N LEU A 62 -8.51 -5.89 -20.07
CA LEU A 62 -8.10 -5.60 -18.70
C LEU A 62 -7.32 -4.27 -18.55
N ASN A 63 -6.98 -3.64 -19.69
CA ASN A 63 -6.31 -2.35 -19.70
C ASN A 63 -7.27 -1.17 -19.95
N LEU A 64 -8.59 -1.41 -19.99
CA LEU A 64 -9.61 -0.37 -20.07
C LEU A 64 -9.59 0.49 -18.79
N PRO A 65 -9.94 1.79 -18.88
CA PRO A 65 -10.07 2.66 -17.71
C PRO A 65 -10.94 2.01 -16.63
N ILE A 66 -10.66 2.30 -15.37
CA ILE A 66 -11.27 1.69 -14.18
C ILE A 66 -10.87 0.21 -14.01
N ILE A 67 -11.08 -0.66 -15.02
CA ILE A 67 -10.73 -2.08 -14.94
C ILE A 67 -9.23 -2.26 -14.69
N ARG A 68 -8.39 -1.50 -15.37
CA ARG A 68 -6.93 -1.57 -15.19
C ARG A 68 -6.49 -1.19 -13.78
N GLY A 69 -7.26 -0.35 -13.08
CA GLY A 69 -7.00 0.01 -11.69
C GLY A 69 -7.27 -1.14 -10.75
N VAL A 70 -8.41 -1.82 -10.91
CA VAL A 70 -8.78 -3.01 -10.12
C VAL A 70 -7.80 -4.14 -10.35
N VAL A 71 -7.53 -4.46 -11.62
CA VAL A 71 -6.58 -5.52 -11.99
C VAL A 71 -5.18 -5.19 -11.45
N GLY A 72 -4.73 -3.93 -11.59
CA GLY A 72 -3.43 -3.48 -11.07
C GLY A 72 -3.33 -3.61 -9.56
N MET A 73 -4.40 -3.32 -8.82
CA MET A 73 -4.43 -3.51 -7.37
C MET A 73 -4.32 -5.00 -6.98
N VAL A 74 -5.08 -5.88 -7.64
CA VAL A 74 -5.00 -7.32 -7.40
C VAL A 74 -3.61 -7.86 -7.73
N GLU A 75 -3.04 -7.47 -8.88
CA GLU A 75 -1.66 -7.84 -9.24
C GLU A 75 -0.64 -7.33 -8.21
N SER A 76 -0.82 -6.12 -7.69
CA SER A 76 0.06 -5.59 -6.64
C SER A 76 -0.02 -6.41 -5.36
N PHE A 77 -1.21 -6.79 -4.90
CA PHE A 77 -1.34 -7.65 -3.71
C PHE A 77 -0.68 -9.02 -3.89
N ILE A 78 -0.87 -9.65 -5.04
CA ILE A 78 -0.22 -10.94 -5.36
C ILE A 78 1.30 -10.78 -5.37
N LEU A 79 1.79 -9.68 -5.96
CA LEU A 79 3.22 -9.38 -6.01
C LEU A 79 3.78 -9.11 -4.61
N SER A 80 3.12 -8.26 -3.82
CA SER A 80 3.51 -7.95 -2.44
C SER A 80 3.60 -9.21 -1.59
N TYR A 81 2.61 -10.10 -1.68
CA TYR A 81 2.64 -11.39 -0.99
C TYR A 81 3.87 -12.22 -1.40
N LYS A 82 4.15 -12.30 -2.71
CA LYS A 82 5.32 -13.05 -3.22
C LYS A 82 6.63 -12.47 -2.70
N VAL A 83 6.81 -11.15 -2.76
CA VAL A 83 8.07 -10.52 -2.33
C VAL A 83 8.25 -10.51 -0.82
N LEU A 84 7.15 -10.44 -0.06
CA LEU A 84 7.20 -10.62 1.39
C LEU A 84 7.65 -12.03 1.78
N ASN A 85 7.17 -13.08 1.10
CA ASN A 85 7.64 -14.45 1.33
C ASN A 85 9.12 -14.60 0.98
N ILE A 86 9.57 -14.06 -0.16
CA ILE A 86 11.00 -14.05 -0.53
C ILE A 86 11.83 -13.36 0.56
N SER A 87 11.35 -12.23 1.09
CA SER A 87 12.11 -11.51 2.12
C SER A 87 12.12 -12.25 3.45
N ALA A 88 11.05 -12.93 3.82
CA ALA A 88 10.96 -13.74 5.03
C ALA A 88 11.89 -14.96 4.96
N GLU A 89 11.91 -15.66 3.82
CA GLU A 89 12.79 -16.80 3.55
C GLU A 89 14.27 -16.38 3.58
N VAL A 90 14.64 -15.29 2.89
CA VAL A 90 16.02 -14.79 2.86
C VAL A 90 16.48 -14.30 4.23
N TYR A 91 15.58 -13.67 4.99
CA TYR A 91 15.89 -13.20 6.35
C TYR A 91 16.06 -14.35 7.35
N GLY A 92 15.58 -15.57 7.03
CA GLY A 92 15.74 -16.76 7.86
C GLY A 92 14.60 -17.00 8.86
N LEU A 93 13.45 -16.31 8.71
CA LEU A 93 12.31 -16.52 9.62
C LEU A 93 11.73 -17.95 9.55
N GLU A 94 12.01 -18.70 8.48
CA GLU A 94 11.52 -20.06 8.31
C GLU A 94 12.47 -21.14 8.85
N GLU A 95 13.78 -20.84 9.00
CA GLU A 95 14.80 -21.84 9.36
C GLU A 95 15.00 -22.04 10.88
N ASP A 96 14.73 -21.03 11.72
CA ASP A 96 15.13 -21.03 13.15
C ASP A 96 14.01 -21.28 14.17
N SER A 97 12.76 -21.41 13.73
CA SER A 97 11.71 -21.75 14.67
C SER A 97 11.52 -23.27 14.74
N GLU A 98 12.07 -23.92 15.77
CA GLU A 98 11.52 -25.24 16.13
C GLU A 98 9.99 -25.12 16.20
N PRO A 99 9.26 -25.94 15.40
CA PRO A 99 7.81 -25.83 15.37
C PRO A 99 7.27 -25.94 16.79
N SER A 100 6.44 -24.99 17.18
CA SER A 100 5.90 -24.89 18.53
C SER A 100 5.15 -26.19 18.88
N LYS A 101 4.93 -26.45 20.17
CA LYS A 101 4.15 -27.64 20.60
C LYS A 101 2.76 -27.64 19.97
N PHE A 102 2.22 -26.46 19.68
CA PHE A 102 0.93 -26.28 19.02
C PHE A 102 1.03 -26.61 17.52
N GLU A 103 2.08 -26.20 16.84
CA GLU A 103 2.35 -26.54 15.41
C GLU A 103 2.60 -28.03 15.26
N LYS A 104 3.42 -28.66 16.11
CA LYS A 104 3.65 -30.11 16.11
C LYS A 104 2.35 -30.91 16.35
N TRP A 105 1.46 -30.40 17.22
CA TRP A 105 0.14 -31.03 17.47
C TRP A 105 -0.79 -30.87 16.25
N LEU A 106 -0.78 -29.70 15.62
CA LEU A 106 -1.55 -29.42 14.42
C LEU A 106 -1.06 -30.27 13.23
N ASP A 107 0.25 -30.38 13.02
CA ASP A 107 0.88 -31.16 11.95
C ASP A 107 0.55 -32.64 12.07
N LYS A 108 0.52 -33.16 13.32
CA LYS A 108 0.11 -34.55 13.63
C LYS A 108 -1.38 -34.81 13.35
N LYS A 109 -2.23 -33.76 13.45
CA LYS A 109 -3.69 -33.91 13.31
C LYS A 109 -4.19 -33.61 11.90
N PHE A 110 -3.55 -32.72 11.15
CA PHE A 110 -4.03 -32.21 9.87
C PHE A 110 -3.06 -32.44 8.70
N GLY A 111 -1.85 -32.95 8.95
CA GLY A 111 -0.85 -33.27 7.91
C GLY A 111 -0.11 -32.06 7.36
N LYS A 112 0.65 -32.25 6.26
CA LYS A 112 1.57 -31.25 5.68
C LYS A 112 0.93 -29.92 5.19
N ASN A 113 -0.39 -29.82 5.14
CA ASN A 113 -1.09 -28.61 4.68
C ASN A 113 -1.46 -27.65 5.81
N ILE A 114 -0.90 -27.87 7.00
CA ILE A 114 -1.26 -27.08 8.19
C ILE A 114 -0.89 -25.60 8.05
N MET A 115 0.27 -25.31 7.44
CA MET A 115 0.71 -23.93 7.23
C MET A 115 -0.29 -23.15 6.37
N ASP A 116 -0.79 -23.77 5.29
CA ASP A 116 -1.82 -23.18 4.43
C ASP A 116 -3.13 -22.91 5.20
N ILE A 117 -3.50 -23.81 6.11
CA ILE A 117 -4.69 -23.65 6.97
C ILE A 117 -4.48 -22.50 7.96
N VAL A 118 -3.33 -22.42 8.62
CA VAL A 118 -2.98 -21.33 9.56
C VAL A 118 -2.96 -19.99 8.84
N MET A 119 -2.34 -19.94 7.67
CA MET A 119 -2.33 -18.73 6.82
C MET A 119 -3.75 -18.33 6.38
N GLY A 120 -4.57 -19.31 6.01
CA GLY A 120 -5.98 -19.07 5.66
C GLY A 120 -6.79 -18.51 6.84
N ILE A 121 -6.61 -19.07 8.04
CA ILE A 121 -7.25 -18.56 9.27
C ILE A 121 -6.76 -17.14 9.60
N ALA A 122 -5.45 -16.90 9.53
CA ALA A 122 -4.88 -15.58 9.77
C ALA A 122 -5.43 -14.52 8.80
N LEU A 123 -5.58 -14.89 7.51
CA LEU A 123 -6.18 -14.03 6.50
C LEU A 123 -7.65 -13.71 6.83
N VAL A 124 -8.44 -14.72 7.20
CA VAL A 124 -9.85 -14.53 7.58
C VAL A 124 -9.96 -13.65 8.83
N LEU A 125 -9.15 -13.91 9.86
CA LEU A 125 -9.13 -13.09 11.07
C LEU A 125 -8.71 -11.64 10.77
N GLY A 126 -7.71 -11.44 9.91
CA GLY A 126 -7.28 -10.11 9.44
C GLY A 126 -8.41 -9.38 8.72
N LEU A 127 -9.15 -10.08 7.85
CA LEU A 127 -10.29 -9.52 7.13
C LEU A 127 -11.45 -9.15 8.10
N VAL A 128 -11.77 -10.02 9.05
CA VAL A 128 -12.79 -9.76 10.08
C VAL A 128 -12.40 -8.55 10.94
N LEU A 129 -11.13 -8.46 11.34
CA LEU A 129 -10.62 -7.32 12.09
C LEU A 129 -10.70 -6.01 11.26
N ALA A 130 -10.31 -6.06 10.00
CA ALA A 130 -10.40 -4.91 9.09
C ALA A 130 -11.86 -4.45 8.90
N MET A 131 -12.79 -5.38 8.72
CA MET A 131 -14.23 -5.07 8.65
C MET A 131 -14.73 -4.48 9.97
N GLY A 132 -14.32 -5.03 11.10
CA GLY A 132 -14.64 -4.51 12.44
C GLY A 132 -14.19 -3.06 12.60
N LEU A 133 -12.92 -2.77 12.30
CA LEU A 133 -12.33 -1.44 12.47
C LEU A 133 -12.84 -0.41 11.45
N PHE A 134 -13.02 -0.79 10.18
CA PHE A 134 -13.25 0.17 9.11
C PHE A 134 -14.70 0.20 8.59
N VAL A 135 -15.53 -0.73 9.01
CA VAL A 135 -16.96 -0.75 8.64
C VAL A 135 -17.86 -0.67 9.87
N PHE A 136 -17.68 -1.58 10.83
CA PHE A 136 -18.58 -1.63 12.00
C PHE A 136 -18.31 -0.51 12.99
N LEU A 137 -17.07 -0.28 13.40
CA LEU A 137 -16.73 0.72 14.42
C LEU A 137 -17.12 2.14 14.02
N PRO A 138 -16.84 2.64 12.80
CA PRO A 138 -17.32 3.96 12.36
C PRO A 138 -18.85 4.07 12.40
N SER A 139 -19.54 3.04 11.93
CA SER A 139 -21.01 3.01 11.92
C SER A 139 -21.60 2.99 13.34
N LEU A 140 -20.97 2.27 14.27
CA LEU A 140 -21.35 2.22 15.67
C LEU A 140 -21.17 3.57 16.35
N ILE A 141 -20.02 4.21 16.15
CA ILE A 141 -19.73 5.55 16.70
C ILE A 141 -20.72 6.57 16.14
N THR A 142 -21.00 6.52 14.83
CA THR A 142 -21.98 7.44 14.20
C THR A 142 -23.37 7.27 14.81
N LYS A 143 -23.83 6.03 15.04
CA LYS A 143 -25.10 5.78 15.74
C LYS A 143 -25.09 6.30 17.18
N GLY A 144 -23.98 6.17 17.88
CA GLY A 144 -23.81 6.76 19.21
C GLY A 144 -23.94 8.29 19.20
N ILE A 145 -23.37 8.94 18.19
CA ILE A 145 -23.50 10.39 18.00
C ILE A 145 -24.96 10.77 17.73
N GLU A 146 -25.67 10.05 16.84
CA GLU A 146 -27.11 10.27 16.59
C GLU A 146 -27.94 10.15 17.87
N ALA A 147 -27.66 9.16 18.70
CA ALA A 147 -28.34 8.96 19.97
C ALA A 147 -28.08 10.12 20.99
N LEU A 148 -26.84 10.63 21.00
CA LEU A 148 -26.45 11.75 21.88
C LEU A 148 -27.06 13.09 21.44
N VAL A 149 -27.12 13.31 20.11
CA VAL A 149 -27.69 14.54 19.53
C VAL A 149 -29.22 14.50 19.53
N GLY A 150 -29.84 13.32 19.68
CA GLY A 150 -31.29 13.14 19.68
C GLY A 150 -31.93 13.33 18.29
N SER A 151 -31.15 13.31 17.22
CA SER A 151 -31.65 13.50 15.85
C SER A 151 -30.82 12.67 14.84
N ASP A 152 -31.45 12.25 13.75
CA ASP A 152 -30.76 11.62 12.59
C ASP A 152 -29.89 12.67 11.89
N LEU A 153 -28.65 12.29 11.57
CA LEU A 153 -27.71 13.12 10.82
C LEU A 153 -28.08 13.28 9.33
N GLY A 154 -29.05 12.52 8.84
CA GLY A 154 -29.54 12.61 7.47
C GLY A 154 -28.39 12.45 6.43
N LEU A 155 -28.28 13.41 5.50
CA LEU A 155 -27.23 13.40 4.47
C LEU A 155 -25.80 13.50 5.03
N TRP A 156 -25.62 14.08 6.21
CA TRP A 156 -24.32 14.22 6.86
C TRP A 156 -23.79 12.92 7.45
N LYS A 157 -24.64 11.92 7.63
CA LYS A 157 -24.28 10.63 8.23
C LYS A 157 -23.06 9.98 7.57
N ASN A 158 -23.04 9.92 6.23
CA ASN A 158 -21.91 9.32 5.52
C ASN A 158 -20.63 10.16 5.61
N VAL A 159 -20.75 11.48 5.70
CA VAL A 159 -19.60 12.40 5.89
C VAL A 159 -19.00 12.19 7.27
N VAL A 160 -19.83 12.17 8.32
CA VAL A 160 -19.40 11.92 9.70
C VAL A 160 -18.75 10.53 9.82
N GLU A 161 -19.42 9.48 9.31
CA GLU A 161 -18.87 8.12 9.27
C GLU A 161 -17.50 8.08 8.53
N GLY A 162 -17.39 8.84 7.44
CA GLY A 162 -16.17 8.95 6.68
C GLY A 162 -15.03 9.64 7.45
N ILE A 163 -15.32 10.72 8.15
CA ILE A 163 -14.32 11.41 9.00
C ILE A 163 -13.85 10.49 10.13
N ILE A 164 -14.77 9.78 10.79
CA ILE A 164 -14.44 8.79 11.82
C ILE A 164 -13.55 7.70 11.24
N LYS A 165 -13.85 7.21 10.04
CA LYS A 165 -13.05 6.20 9.34
C LYS A 165 -11.62 6.68 9.06
N ILE A 166 -11.46 7.93 8.61
CA ILE A 166 -10.15 8.57 8.45
C ILE A 166 -9.41 8.63 9.78
N ALA A 167 -10.08 9.07 10.84
CA ALA A 167 -9.47 9.16 12.17
C ALA A 167 -9.00 7.80 12.69
N ILE A 168 -9.82 6.76 12.54
CA ILE A 168 -9.46 5.37 12.90
C ILE A 168 -8.26 4.89 12.07
N PHE A 169 -8.25 5.17 10.75
CA PHE A 169 -7.15 4.78 9.87
C PHE A 169 -5.85 5.47 10.27
N VAL A 170 -5.88 6.77 10.53
CA VAL A 170 -4.70 7.52 11.00
C VAL A 170 -4.22 7.00 12.35
N ALA A 171 -5.12 6.78 13.30
CA ALA A 171 -4.80 6.23 14.61
C ALA A 171 -4.16 4.84 14.49
N TYR A 172 -4.72 3.96 13.66
CA TYR A 172 -4.15 2.65 13.36
C TYR A 172 -2.72 2.76 12.82
N LEU A 173 -2.48 3.61 11.81
CA LEU A 173 -1.14 3.81 11.24
C LEU A 173 -0.14 4.35 12.27
N LEU A 174 -0.58 5.29 13.13
CA LEU A 174 0.26 5.81 14.20
C LEU A 174 0.64 4.70 15.18
N LEU A 175 -0.32 3.88 15.64
CA LEU A 175 -0.07 2.77 16.55
C LEU A 175 0.90 1.75 15.96
N VAL A 176 0.65 1.33 14.72
CA VAL A 176 1.51 0.37 14.02
C VAL A 176 2.92 0.94 13.79
N SER A 177 3.04 2.24 13.53
CA SER A 177 4.34 2.92 13.35
C SER A 177 5.22 2.94 14.61
N LEU A 178 4.66 2.61 15.77
CA LEU A 178 5.41 2.47 17.04
C LEU A 178 6.14 1.13 17.14
N MET A 179 5.69 0.11 16.41
CA MET A 179 6.33 -1.21 16.37
C MET A 179 7.71 -1.10 15.70
N LYS A 180 8.74 -1.72 16.29
CA LYS A 180 10.13 -1.60 15.80
C LYS A 180 10.28 -2.08 14.37
N ASP A 181 9.70 -3.23 14.02
CA ASP A 181 9.83 -3.86 12.71
C ASP A 181 9.12 -3.03 11.63
N ILE A 182 7.91 -2.53 11.95
CA ILE A 182 7.17 -1.65 11.05
C ILE A 182 7.89 -0.30 10.87
N ARG A 183 8.45 0.25 11.95
CA ARG A 183 9.25 1.48 11.87
C ARG A 183 10.44 1.29 10.94
N ARG A 184 11.07 0.13 10.97
CA ARG A 184 12.20 -0.24 10.12
C ARG A 184 11.76 -0.40 8.66
N THR A 185 10.64 -1.08 8.42
CA THR A 185 10.02 -1.15 7.08
C THR A 185 9.68 0.25 6.54
N PHE A 186 9.23 1.18 7.38
CA PHE A 186 8.99 2.57 6.96
C PHE A 186 10.28 3.36 6.65
N GLN A 187 11.43 2.97 7.19
CA GLN A 187 12.72 3.50 6.77
C GLN A 187 13.11 2.99 5.37
N TYR A 188 12.93 1.70 5.10
CA TYR A 188 13.11 1.14 3.75
C TYR A 188 12.17 1.78 2.72
N HIS A 189 10.93 2.07 3.10
CA HIS A 189 10.00 2.82 2.25
C HIS A 189 10.49 4.24 1.95
N GLY A 190 11.14 4.89 2.93
CA GLY A 190 11.82 6.16 2.70
C GLY A 190 13.01 6.05 1.75
N ALA A 191 13.82 4.99 1.86
CA ALA A 191 14.94 4.71 0.98
C ALA A 191 14.48 4.44 -0.46
N GLU A 192 13.41 3.65 -0.63
CA GLU A 192 12.76 3.39 -1.91
C GLU A 192 12.40 4.70 -2.63
N HIS A 193 11.65 5.59 -1.97
CA HIS A 193 11.23 6.84 -2.56
C HIS A 193 12.40 7.74 -2.96
N LYS A 194 13.42 7.87 -2.10
CA LYS A 194 14.62 8.64 -2.40
C LYS A 194 15.37 8.08 -3.61
N SER A 195 15.50 6.77 -3.70
CA SER A 195 16.18 6.08 -4.81
C SER A 195 15.41 6.25 -6.12
N ILE A 196 14.08 6.16 -6.12
CA ILE A 196 13.25 6.43 -7.30
C ILE A 196 13.45 7.87 -7.78
N PHE A 197 13.42 8.86 -6.89
CA PHE A 197 13.65 10.24 -7.28
C PHE A 197 15.06 10.49 -7.82
N CYS A 198 16.09 9.88 -7.24
CA CYS A 198 17.47 9.96 -7.72
C CYS A 198 17.59 9.40 -9.14
N TYR A 199 17.01 8.21 -9.38
CA TYR A 199 16.95 7.58 -10.69
C TYR A 199 16.20 8.43 -11.73
N GLU A 200 15.03 8.97 -11.38
CA GLU A 200 14.23 9.81 -12.25
C GLU A 200 14.92 11.15 -12.57
N ALA A 201 15.69 11.69 -11.64
CA ALA A 201 16.52 12.88 -11.87
C ALA A 201 17.72 12.61 -12.80
N GLY A 202 18.00 11.35 -13.12
CA GLY A 202 19.13 10.96 -13.96
C GLY A 202 20.48 11.03 -13.25
N GLU A 203 20.47 11.15 -11.92
CA GLU A 203 21.68 11.11 -11.11
C GLU A 203 22.17 9.66 -10.93
N GLU A 204 23.45 9.50 -10.60
CA GLU A 204 24.02 8.21 -10.23
C GLU A 204 23.46 7.75 -8.88
N LEU A 205 23.11 6.47 -8.81
CA LEU A 205 22.54 5.86 -7.60
C LEU A 205 23.62 5.58 -6.56
N THR A 206 24.16 6.62 -5.95
CA THR A 206 25.07 6.54 -4.80
C THR A 206 24.35 6.98 -3.53
N VAL A 207 24.79 6.50 -2.36
CA VAL A 207 24.23 6.89 -1.06
C VAL A 207 24.19 8.41 -0.91
N GLU A 208 25.28 9.09 -1.31
CA GLU A 208 25.41 10.53 -1.22
C GLU A 208 24.39 11.29 -2.09
N ASN A 209 24.13 10.80 -3.31
CA ASN A 209 23.16 11.41 -4.20
C ASN A 209 21.74 11.13 -3.74
N ILE A 210 21.43 9.90 -3.37
CA ILE A 210 20.09 9.48 -2.91
C ILE A 210 19.66 10.25 -1.67
N LYS A 211 20.56 10.51 -0.72
CA LYS A 211 20.29 11.31 0.49
C LYS A 211 19.74 12.70 0.20
N LYS A 212 20.10 13.33 -0.90
CA LYS A 212 19.67 14.68 -1.28
C LYS A 212 18.18 14.75 -1.63
N PHE A 213 17.56 13.62 -1.96
CA PHE A 213 16.17 13.57 -2.41
C PHE A 213 15.17 13.45 -1.26
N LYS A 214 13.92 13.82 -1.56
CA LYS A 214 12.80 13.76 -0.61
C LYS A 214 12.25 12.33 -0.53
N ARG A 215 11.70 11.96 0.64
CA ARG A 215 11.02 10.68 0.85
C ARG A 215 9.51 10.70 0.53
N PHE A 216 8.94 11.86 0.20
CA PHE A 216 7.51 11.98 -0.10
C PHE A 216 7.26 11.87 -1.59
N HIS A 217 6.67 10.76 -2.03
CA HIS A 217 6.50 10.44 -3.44
C HIS A 217 5.02 10.46 -3.86
N PRO A 218 4.61 11.21 -4.92
CA PRO A 218 3.20 11.38 -5.27
C PRO A 218 2.54 10.11 -5.82
N ARG A 219 3.31 9.16 -6.35
CA ARG A 219 2.82 7.90 -6.94
C ARG A 219 2.90 6.72 -5.97
N CYS A 220 3.02 6.97 -4.68
CA CYS A 220 3.10 5.93 -3.66
C CYS A 220 1.75 5.24 -3.42
N GLY A 221 1.79 3.92 -3.16
CA GLY A 221 0.62 3.12 -2.84
C GLY A 221 -0.14 3.59 -1.59
N THR A 222 0.55 4.15 -0.59
CA THR A 222 -0.11 4.69 0.61
C THR A 222 -0.93 5.94 0.30
N SER A 223 -0.46 6.80 -0.62
CA SER A 223 -1.26 7.92 -1.14
C SER A 223 -2.50 7.44 -1.89
N PHE A 224 -2.38 6.33 -2.63
CA PHE A 224 -3.50 5.71 -3.33
C PHE A 224 -4.61 5.25 -2.37
N LEU A 225 -4.24 4.59 -1.27
CA LEU A 225 -5.21 4.18 -0.25
C LEU A 225 -5.99 5.38 0.32
N PHE A 226 -5.29 6.49 0.55
CA PHE A 226 -5.94 7.69 1.08
C PHE A 226 -6.88 8.36 0.05
N VAL A 227 -6.49 8.37 -1.22
CA VAL A 227 -7.36 8.83 -2.32
C VAL A 227 -8.62 7.97 -2.41
N ILE A 228 -8.51 6.64 -2.35
CA ILE A 228 -9.66 5.73 -2.32
C ILE A 228 -10.56 6.05 -1.13
N LEU A 229 -10.00 6.30 0.04
CA LEU A 229 -10.76 6.62 1.25
C LEU A 229 -11.58 7.91 1.06
N ILE A 230 -10.96 8.98 0.56
CA ILE A 230 -11.66 10.25 0.27
C ILE A 230 -12.74 10.05 -0.80
N LEU A 231 -12.42 9.39 -1.92
CA LEU A 231 -13.36 9.10 -2.98
C LEU A 231 -14.55 8.27 -2.47
N SER A 232 -14.29 7.31 -1.59
CA SER A 232 -15.36 6.50 -0.99
C SER A 232 -16.32 7.36 -0.16
N ILE A 233 -15.80 8.32 0.60
CA ILE A 233 -16.64 9.25 1.38
C ILE A 233 -17.49 10.10 0.45
N LEU A 234 -16.89 10.70 -0.58
CA LEU A 234 -17.60 11.54 -1.54
C LEU A 234 -18.71 10.77 -2.27
N ILE A 235 -18.40 9.57 -2.78
CA ILE A 235 -19.35 8.76 -3.54
C ILE A 235 -20.47 8.24 -2.63
N TYR A 236 -20.15 7.75 -1.42
CA TYR A 236 -21.16 7.23 -0.49
C TYR A 236 -21.99 8.32 0.18
N SER A 237 -21.58 9.59 0.09
CA SER A 237 -22.38 10.73 0.56
C SER A 237 -23.41 11.20 -0.46
N LEU A 238 -23.46 10.61 -1.65
CA LEU A 238 -24.49 10.94 -2.65
C LEU A 238 -25.88 10.52 -2.15
N PRO A 239 -26.92 11.35 -2.34
CA PRO A 239 -28.23 11.15 -1.72
C PRO A 239 -28.93 9.83 -2.06
N PHE A 240 -28.63 9.26 -3.24
CA PHE A 240 -29.25 8.01 -3.72
C PHE A 240 -28.55 6.74 -3.17
N ILE A 241 -27.51 6.89 -2.32
CA ILE A 241 -26.78 5.76 -1.70
C ILE A 241 -27.08 5.66 -0.19
N THR A 242 -28.03 6.42 0.32
CA THR A 242 -28.40 6.40 1.74
C THR A 242 -29.49 5.35 2.00
N TRP A 243 -29.20 4.38 2.88
CA TRP A 243 -30.13 3.33 3.28
C TRP A 243 -30.06 3.16 4.81
N GLU A 244 -31.21 2.93 5.44
CA GLU A 244 -31.29 2.79 6.90
C GLU A 244 -30.64 1.49 7.40
N SER A 245 -30.80 0.40 6.66
CA SER A 245 -30.28 -0.91 7.03
C SER A 245 -28.77 -1.01 6.80
N VAL A 246 -28.02 -1.46 7.83
CA VAL A 246 -26.57 -1.73 7.73
C VAL A 246 -26.26 -2.77 6.65
N TRP A 247 -27.09 -3.81 6.54
CA TRP A 247 -26.91 -4.86 5.54
C TRP A 247 -27.11 -4.37 4.12
N MET A 248 -28.13 -3.52 3.88
CA MET A 248 -28.36 -2.94 2.56
C MET A 248 -27.23 -1.97 2.18
N ARG A 249 -26.71 -1.20 3.13
CA ARG A 249 -25.52 -0.37 2.90
C ARG A 249 -24.30 -1.19 2.49
N MET A 250 -24.07 -2.35 3.13
CA MET A 250 -22.97 -3.24 2.75
C MET A 250 -23.16 -3.81 1.34
N LEU A 251 -24.37 -4.26 1.00
CA LEU A 251 -24.71 -4.79 -0.32
C LEU A 251 -24.44 -3.78 -1.46
N ILE A 252 -24.59 -2.49 -1.19
CA ILE A 252 -24.33 -1.44 -2.18
C ILE A 252 -22.86 -0.99 -2.17
N LYS A 253 -22.29 -0.78 -0.98
CA LYS A 253 -20.90 -0.30 -0.83
C LYS A 253 -19.88 -1.30 -1.37
N LEU A 254 -20.10 -2.60 -1.17
CA LEU A 254 -19.16 -3.64 -1.58
C LEU A 254 -18.97 -3.74 -3.12
N PRO A 255 -20.02 -3.80 -3.96
CA PRO A 255 -19.87 -3.77 -5.41
C PRO A 255 -19.34 -2.43 -5.97
N MET A 256 -19.52 -1.33 -5.25
CA MET A 256 -18.97 -0.03 -5.65
C MET A 256 -17.46 0.09 -5.35
N LEU A 257 -16.91 -0.74 -4.46
CA LEU A 257 -15.49 -0.68 -4.10
C LEU A 257 -14.55 -0.83 -5.32
N PRO A 258 -14.73 -1.80 -6.24
CA PRO A 258 -13.94 -1.88 -7.47
C PRO A 258 -13.99 -0.61 -8.32
N VAL A 259 -15.17 0.02 -8.41
CA VAL A 259 -15.33 1.28 -9.17
C VAL A 259 -14.53 2.40 -8.51
N ILE A 260 -14.60 2.55 -7.19
CA ILE A 260 -13.87 3.55 -6.42
C ILE A 260 -12.36 3.33 -6.56
N VAL A 261 -11.90 2.08 -6.47
CA VAL A 261 -10.50 1.70 -6.69
C VAL A 261 -10.04 2.08 -8.09
N GLY A 262 -10.84 1.75 -9.11
CA GLY A 262 -10.56 2.11 -10.49
C GLY A 262 -10.47 3.61 -10.72
N LEU A 263 -11.41 4.38 -10.17
CA LEU A 263 -11.39 5.85 -10.24
C LEU A 263 -10.18 6.43 -9.50
N GLY A 264 -9.84 5.92 -8.33
CA GLY A 264 -8.66 6.32 -7.57
C GLY A 264 -7.37 6.07 -8.34
N PHE A 265 -7.28 4.93 -9.04
CA PHE A 265 -6.16 4.61 -9.90
C PHE A 265 -6.02 5.60 -11.07
N GLU A 266 -7.13 5.89 -11.77
CA GLU A 266 -7.13 6.87 -12.86
C GLU A 266 -6.71 8.25 -12.35
N PHE A 267 -7.19 8.65 -11.17
CA PHE A 267 -6.79 9.90 -10.54
C PHE A 267 -5.29 9.95 -10.25
N ILE A 268 -4.70 8.91 -9.64
CA ILE A 268 -3.26 8.86 -9.35
C ILE A 268 -2.43 8.89 -10.65
N MET A 269 -2.88 8.18 -11.68
CA MET A 269 -2.23 8.20 -13.00
C MET A 269 -2.31 9.58 -13.65
N PHE A 270 -3.41 10.29 -13.48
CA PHE A 270 -3.58 11.66 -13.95
C PHE A 270 -2.70 12.63 -13.16
N ALA A 271 -2.73 12.57 -11.83
CA ALA A 271 -1.95 13.42 -10.94
C ALA A 271 -0.43 13.22 -11.12
N GLY A 272 -0.02 11.97 -11.41
CA GLY A 272 1.39 11.67 -11.69
C GLY A 272 1.92 12.24 -13.02
N LYS A 273 1.03 12.64 -13.93
CA LYS A 273 1.38 13.24 -15.23
C LYS A 273 1.24 14.76 -15.27
N HIS A 274 0.44 15.34 -14.38
CA HIS A 274 0.08 16.76 -14.39
C HIS A 274 0.45 17.39 -13.06
N ASP A 275 1.40 18.29 -13.07
CA ASP A 275 1.77 19.11 -11.90
C ASP A 275 1.06 20.46 -11.97
N ASN A 276 -0.17 20.50 -11.45
CA ASN A 276 -0.96 21.73 -11.33
C ASN A 276 -1.51 21.89 -9.91
N VAL A 277 -2.08 23.06 -9.62
CA VAL A 277 -2.59 23.39 -8.28
C VAL A 277 -3.65 22.37 -7.82
N VAL A 278 -4.53 21.91 -8.72
CA VAL A 278 -5.60 20.96 -8.40
C VAL A 278 -5.01 19.60 -8.00
N THR A 279 -4.08 19.07 -8.80
CA THR A 279 -3.44 17.79 -8.49
C THR A 279 -2.61 17.85 -7.21
N ARG A 280 -1.95 18.98 -6.93
CA ARG A 280 -1.20 19.20 -5.68
C ARG A 280 -2.13 19.20 -4.46
N ILE A 281 -3.26 19.92 -4.51
CA ILE A 281 -4.24 19.96 -3.40
C ILE A 281 -4.84 18.57 -3.15
N LEU A 282 -5.27 17.88 -4.20
CA LEU A 282 -5.90 16.58 -4.08
C LEU A 282 -4.92 15.47 -3.66
N SER A 283 -3.63 15.60 -4.00
CA SER A 283 -2.59 14.65 -3.57
C SER A 283 -2.01 14.97 -2.18
N ALA A 284 -2.20 16.20 -1.68
CA ALA A 284 -1.62 16.67 -0.41
C ALA A 284 -1.97 15.76 0.79
N PRO A 285 -3.23 15.30 0.98
CA PRO A 285 -3.56 14.39 2.07
C PRO A 285 -2.78 13.08 2.01
N GLY A 286 -2.61 12.49 0.82
CA GLY A 286 -1.81 11.29 0.61
C GLY A 286 -0.31 11.52 0.95
N LEU A 287 0.25 12.66 0.53
CA LEU A 287 1.63 13.03 0.88
C LEU A 287 1.80 13.28 2.39
N TRP A 288 0.76 13.80 3.06
CA TRP A 288 0.76 13.96 4.52
C TRP A 288 0.84 12.62 5.24
N MET A 289 0.11 11.61 4.76
CA MET A 289 0.15 10.26 5.32
C MET A 289 1.55 9.63 5.25
N GLN A 290 2.34 9.98 4.25
CA GLN A 290 3.71 9.51 4.13
C GLN A 290 4.63 10.01 5.25
N ARG A 291 4.25 11.05 6.01
CA ARG A 291 4.97 11.45 7.23
C ARG A 291 4.95 10.36 8.30
N ILE A 292 3.90 9.53 8.29
CA ILE A 292 3.73 8.39 9.21
C ILE A 292 4.33 7.13 8.58
N THR A 293 4.02 6.86 7.31
CA THR A 293 4.34 5.62 6.61
C THR A 293 5.72 5.59 5.94
N THR A 294 6.48 6.70 6.01
CA THR A 294 7.89 6.73 5.62
C THR A 294 8.74 7.34 6.74
N ARG A 295 9.95 6.84 6.91
CA ARG A 295 10.93 7.37 7.85
C ARG A 295 12.23 7.72 7.12
N GLU A 296 13.08 8.51 7.73
CA GLU A 296 14.42 8.78 7.19
C GLU A 296 15.24 7.50 7.29
N PRO A 297 15.74 6.98 6.15
CA PRO A 297 16.58 5.79 6.12
C PRO A 297 18.01 6.10 6.58
N ASP A 298 18.70 5.10 7.10
CA ASP A 298 20.14 5.13 7.30
C ASP A 298 20.90 4.84 5.97
N ASP A 299 22.22 5.05 5.99
CA ASP A 299 23.08 4.89 4.80
C ASP A 299 23.07 3.48 4.25
N ASP A 300 22.99 2.53 5.13
CA ASP A 300 22.98 1.13 4.85
C ASP A 300 21.65 0.68 4.20
N GLN A 301 20.51 1.23 4.65
CA GLN A 301 19.22 1.00 4.02
C GLN A 301 19.15 1.64 2.62
N ILE A 302 19.78 2.81 2.42
CA ILE A 302 19.89 3.45 1.11
C ILE A 302 20.75 2.60 0.18
N GLY A 303 21.86 2.05 0.68
CA GLY A 303 22.76 1.19 -0.09
C GLY A 303 22.06 -0.01 -0.74
N ARG A 304 20.95 -0.49 -0.18
CA ARG A 304 20.15 -1.60 -0.73
C ARG A 304 19.14 -1.18 -1.76
N ALA A 305 18.72 0.07 -1.76
CA ALA A 305 17.71 0.55 -2.69
C ALA A 305 18.21 0.74 -4.12
N HIS A 306 19.52 0.60 -4.36
CA HIS A 306 20.11 0.78 -5.68
C HIS A 306 20.82 -0.47 -6.24
N VAL A 307 20.71 -1.62 -5.58
CA VAL A 307 21.32 -2.89 -6.02
C VAL A 307 20.56 -3.58 -7.16
#